data_c429681a5a0c8b90f1d568fab6fa9ff8
#
_entry.id   c429681a5a0c8b90f1d568fab6fa9ff8
#
_cell.length_a   1.000
_cell.length_b   1.000
_cell.length_c   1.000
_cell.angle_alpha   90.00
_cell.angle_beta   90.00
_cell.angle_gamma   90.00
#
_symmetry.space_group_name_H-M   'P 1'
#
loop_
_entity.id
_entity.type
_entity.pdbx_description
1 polymer ?
#
loop_
_entity_poly.entity_id
_entity_poly.type
_entity_poly.pdbx_seq_one_letter_code
_entity_poly.pdbx_strand_id
1 'polypeptide(L)'
;MIEALDEAIASWRTGRAEAADYDALVHRARRRFASLVAVPPDRVAVGNQVSTFTGLVAAALPDGARVLAAEEDFTSVLFPFLAHADRGVRVQTVPLDRLVESIRPGVSLVALSAVQSADGRLVPGGLDALASAAAAHGCLTYVDATQAVGWLPFDAGRFDFVSCAAYKWLVSPRGTAFGVVRPERLELLRPLFPGWYAGEDPWTSIYGAPLRLAKDARRLDISPAWLAWAGTVPALDLLEEVGIAAIHRHDLGLANKLRERLGLPRGDSAIVTVSADGGLERFRGGDIRASVRAGAVRLSFHLHNTESDVDAVARALGV
;
A
#
# COMPACT_ATOMS: atom_id res chain seq x y z
N MET A 1 1.15 7.43 18.55
CA MET A 1 0.42 8.08 17.44
C MET A 1 -0.58 9.12 17.93
N ILE A 2 -1.54 8.78 18.81
CA ILE A 2 -2.57 9.73 19.29
C ILE A 2 -1.91 10.92 19.99
N GLU A 3 -0.99 10.69 20.91
CA GLU A 3 -0.24 11.75 21.59
C GLU A 3 0.40 12.76 20.62
N ALA A 4 1.08 12.25 19.58
CA ALA A 4 1.70 13.11 18.57
C ALA A 4 0.68 13.92 17.76
N LEU A 5 -0.51 13.37 17.49
CA LEU A 5 -1.60 14.11 16.88
C LEU A 5 -2.14 15.20 17.83
N ASP A 6 -2.32 14.90 19.09
CA ASP A 6 -2.79 15.86 20.10
C ASP A 6 -1.79 17.01 20.27
N GLU A 7 -0.49 16.72 20.27
CA GLU A 7 0.58 17.73 20.30
C GLU A 7 0.54 18.62 19.04
N ALA A 8 0.41 18.02 17.86
CA ALA A 8 0.32 18.77 16.61
C ALA A 8 -0.93 19.66 16.55
N ILE A 9 -2.08 19.15 17.02
CA ILE A 9 -3.32 19.93 17.12
C ILE A 9 -3.18 21.06 18.15
N ALA A 10 -2.55 20.82 19.32
CA ALA A 10 -2.31 21.83 20.33
C ALA A 10 -1.38 22.94 19.80
N SER A 11 -0.32 22.58 19.08
CA SER A 11 0.58 23.53 18.43
C SER A 11 -0.16 24.38 17.38
N TRP A 12 -0.98 23.74 16.53
CA TRP A 12 -1.80 24.46 15.55
C TRP A 12 -2.81 25.39 16.20
N ARG A 13 -3.52 24.92 17.23
CA ARG A 13 -4.52 25.73 17.97
C ARG A 13 -3.93 27.00 18.57
N THR A 14 -2.67 26.99 18.96
CA THR A 14 -1.97 28.11 19.57
C THR A 14 -1.14 28.96 18.59
N GLY A 15 -1.19 28.62 17.27
CA GLY A 15 -0.42 29.32 16.25
C GLY A 15 1.10 29.11 16.32
N ARG A 16 1.55 28.05 17.01
CA ARG A 16 2.98 27.71 17.15
C ARG A 16 3.45 26.63 16.15
N ALA A 17 2.56 26.14 15.32
CA ALA A 17 2.90 25.13 14.32
C ALA A 17 3.76 25.75 13.21
N GLU A 18 4.97 25.21 13.03
CA GLU A 18 5.91 25.65 12.01
C GLU A 18 5.94 24.64 10.84
N ALA A 19 5.94 25.14 9.62
CA ALA A 19 5.95 24.31 8.42
C ALA A 19 7.22 23.42 8.33
N ALA A 20 8.36 23.92 8.79
CA ALA A 20 9.62 23.20 8.81
C ALA A 20 9.60 21.98 9.76
N ASP A 21 8.85 22.04 10.87
CA ASP A 21 8.71 20.91 11.79
C ASP A 21 7.95 19.76 11.12
N TYR A 22 6.89 20.08 10.39
CA TYR A 22 6.14 19.08 9.63
C TYR A 22 6.95 18.50 8.46
N ASP A 23 7.76 19.31 7.80
CA ASP A 23 8.67 18.85 6.75
C ASP A 23 9.68 17.83 7.30
N ALA A 24 10.25 18.10 8.47
CA ALA A 24 11.14 17.16 9.16
C ALA A 24 10.43 15.81 9.45
N LEU A 25 9.15 15.83 9.82
CA LEU A 25 8.34 14.62 10.03
C LEU A 25 8.14 13.85 8.71
N VAL A 26 7.81 14.54 7.61
CA VAL A 26 7.66 13.90 6.29
C VAL A 26 8.97 13.22 5.87
N HIS A 27 10.11 13.89 6.02
CA HIS A 27 11.42 13.32 5.73
C HIS A 27 11.75 12.11 6.61
N ARG A 28 11.39 12.15 7.90
CA ARG A 28 11.56 11.00 8.80
C ARG A 28 10.67 9.84 8.38
N ALA A 29 9.39 10.08 8.09
CA ALA A 29 8.46 9.05 7.61
C ALA A 29 8.95 8.39 6.31
N ARG A 30 9.47 9.18 5.35
CA ARG A 30 10.06 8.68 4.11
C ARG A 30 11.21 7.71 4.39
N ARG A 31 12.16 8.07 5.27
CA ARG A 31 13.27 7.19 5.64
C ARG A 31 12.80 5.90 6.32
N ARG A 32 11.82 6.00 7.24
CA ARG A 32 11.25 4.83 7.91
C ARG A 32 10.56 3.88 6.95
N PHE A 33 9.72 4.42 6.07
CA PHE A 33 9.06 3.61 5.05
C PHE A 33 10.09 2.97 4.10
N ALA A 34 11.08 3.70 3.65
CA ALA A 34 12.14 3.18 2.79
C ALA A 34 12.87 1.99 3.44
N SER A 35 13.18 2.09 4.75
CA SER A 35 13.75 0.98 5.53
C SER A 35 12.82 -0.23 5.57
N LEU A 36 11.52 -0.03 5.82
CA LEU A 36 10.51 -1.10 5.90
C LEU A 36 10.36 -1.88 4.58
N VAL A 37 10.63 -1.25 3.45
CA VAL A 37 10.48 -1.86 2.11
C VAL A 37 11.82 -2.07 1.38
N ALA A 38 12.93 -2.03 2.12
CA ALA A 38 14.30 -2.34 1.67
C ALA A 38 14.79 -1.52 0.45
N VAL A 39 14.48 -0.22 0.42
CA VAL A 39 14.97 0.68 -0.64
C VAL A 39 15.62 1.94 -0.06
N PRO A 40 16.50 2.64 -0.81
CA PRO A 40 16.99 3.96 -0.45
C PRO A 40 15.84 5.00 -0.41
N PRO A 41 15.91 6.00 0.50
CA PRO A 41 14.87 7.03 0.64
C PRO A 41 14.64 7.89 -0.60
N ASP A 42 15.64 8.05 -1.46
CA ASP A 42 15.56 8.79 -2.73
C ASP A 42 14.67 8.12 -3.78
N ARG A 43 14.31 6.82 -3.57
CA ARG A 43 13.34 6.10 -4.38
C ARG A 43 11.90 6.28 -3.92
N VAL A 44 11.68 6.96 -2.79
CA VAL A 44 10.35 7.08 -2.18
C VAL A 44 9.76 8.46 -2.41
N ALA A 45 8.62 8.51 -3.06
CA ALA A 45 7.74 9.69 -3.14
C ALA A 45 6.69 9.64 -2.03
N VAL A 46 6.18 10.80 -1.59
CA VAL A 46 5.09 10.93 -0.64
C VAL A 46 3.84 11.50 -1.29
N GLY A 47 2.70 11.00 -0.84
CA GLY A 47 1.40 11.41 -1.36
C GLY A 47 0.28 11.15 -0.36
N ASN A 48 -0.95 11.13 -0.84
CA ASN A 48 -2.13 11.01 0.01
C ASN A 48 -2.93 9.72 -0.19
N GLN A 49 -2.78 9.05 -1.33
CA GLN A 49 -3.52 7.83 -1.67
C GLN A 49 -2.87 7.04 -2.81
N VAL A 50 -3.16 5.75 -2.88
CA VAL A 50 -2.64 4.83 -3.91
C VAL A 50 -3.00 5.27 -5.32
N SER A 51 -4.26 5.64 -5.57
CA SER A 51 -4.72 5.99 -6.92
C SER A 51 -3.99 7.19 -7.53
N THR A 52 -3.39 8.07 -6.73
CA THR A 52 -2.51 9.13 -7.23
C THR A 52 -1.26 8.54 -7.89
N PHE A 53 -0.61 7.58 -7.25
CA PHE A 53 0.58 6.92 -7.80
C PHE A 53 0.22 6.00 -8.97
N THR A 54 -0.88 5.25 -8.88
CA THR A 54 -1.37 4.45 -10.00
C THR A 54 -1.66 5.32 -11.22
N GLY A 55 -2.27 6.51 -11.01
CA GLY A 55 -2.55 7.48 -12.06
C GLY A 55 -1.29 8.02 -12.74
N LEU A 56 -0.22 8.28 -11.98
CA LEU A 56 1.08 8.66 -12.54
C LEU A 56 1.62 7.59 -13.49
N VAL A 57 1.58 6.31 -13.06
CA VAL A 57 2.05 5.18 -13.88
C VAL A 57 1.15 4.99 -15.10
N ALA A 58 -0.18 5.07 -14.93
CA ALA A 58 -1.13 4.93 -16.03
C ALA A 58 -0.93 6.01 -17.10
N ALA A 59 -0.71 7.26 -16.68
CA ALA A 59 -0.46 8.37 -17.60
C ALA A 59 0.88 8.25 -18.35
N ALA A 60 1.85 7.55 -17.77
CA ALA A 60 3.17 7.32 -18.36
C ALA A 60 3.19 6.20 -19.41
N LEU A 61 2.17 5.33 -19.43
CA LEU A 61 2.10 4.27 -20.42
C LEU A 61 1.90 4.83 -21.82
N PRO A 62 2.50 4.20 -22.87
CA PRO A 62 2.28 4.60 -24.25
C PRO A 62 0.83 4.33 -24.67
N ASP A 63 0.37 5.05 -25.70
CA ASP A 63 -0.93 4.78 -26.33
C ASP A 63 -0.98 3.34 -26.83
N GLY A 64 -2.13 2.70 -26.63
CA GLY A 64 -2.31 1.30 -26.99
C GLY A 64 -1.67 0.29 -26.02
N ALA A 65 -1.11 0.72 -24.89
CA ALA A 65 -0.49 -0.17 -23.91
C ALA A 65 -1.47 -1.25 -23.43
N ARG A 66 -0.91 -2.43 -23.14
CA ARG A 66 -1.66 -3.57 -22.60
C ARG A 66 -1.28 -3.78 -21.15
N VAL A 67 -2.24 -3.61 -20.26
CA VAL A 67 -2.11 -3.82 -18.81
C VAL A 67 -2.75 -5.14 -18.45
N LEU A 68 -2.02 -6.00 -17.74
CA LEU A 68 -2.51 -7.25 -17.19
C LEU A 68 -2.77 -7.05 -15.69
N ALA A 69 -3.92 -7.50 -15.18
CA ALA A 69 -4.27 -7.37 -13.77
C ALA A 69 -5.12 -8.56 -13.28
N ALA A 70 -5.28 -8.70 -11.95
CA ALA A 70 -6.20 -9.68 -11.38
C ALA A 70 -7.67 -9.20 -11.51
N GLU A 71 -8.62 -10.15 -11.72
CA GLU A 71 -10.04 -9.83 -11.95
C GLU A 71 -10.70 -9.07 -10.81
N GLU A 72 -10.38 -9.44 -9.56
CA GLU A 72 -11.01 -8.86 -8.37
C GLU A 72 -10.10 -7.87 -7.64
N ASP A 73 -9.11 -7.31 -8.34
CA ASP A 73 -8.19 -6.38 -7.70
C ASP A 73 -8.87 -5.06 -7.30
N PHE A 74 -8.28 -4.39 -6.33
CA PHE A 74 -8.82 -3.16 -5.78
C PHE A 74 -8.89 -2.06 -6.83
N THR A 75 -9.98 -1.30 -6.85
CA THR A 75 -10.24 -0.29 -7.89
C THR A 75 -9.20 0.83 -7.97
N SER A 76 -8.48 1.13 -6.89
CA SER A 76 -7.34 2.06 -6.95
C SER A 76 -6.17 1.54 -7.79
N VAL A 77 -6.10 0.21 -8.02
CA VAL A 77 -5.15 -0.41 -8.96
C VAL A 77 -5.73 -0.40 -10.38
N LEU A 78 -7.01 -0.69 -10.56
CA LEU A 78 -7.60 -0.90 -11.89
C LEU A 78 -8.08 0.38 -12.57
N PHE A 79 -8.82 1.22 -11.85
CA PHE A 79 -9.53 2.37 -12.44
C PHE A 79 -8.60 3.39 -13.09
N PRO A 80 -7.43 3.74 -12.53
CA PRO A 80 -6.55 4.66 -13.22
C PRO A 80 -6.10 4.19 -14.60
N PHE A 81 -5.89 2.88 -14.81
CA PHE A 81 -5.56 2.34 -16.14
C PHE A 81 -6.77 2.32 -17.07
N LEU A 82 -7.94 1.94 -16.55
CA LEU A 82 -9.19 1.94 -17.30
C LEU A 82 -9.60 3.35 -17.78
N ALA A 83 -9.25 4.38 -17.00
CA ALA A 83 -9.51 5.78 -17.34
C ALA A 83 -8.75 6.26 -18.60
N HIS A 84 -7.76 5.50 -19.09
CA HIS A 84 -7.02 5.81 -20.32
C HIS A 84 -7.48 4.97 -21.53
N ALA A 85 -8.72 4.46 -21.51
CA ALA A 85 -9.28 3.69 -22.62
C ALA A 85 -9.36 4.50 -23.93
N ASP A 86 -9.55 5.81 -23.85
CA ASP A 86 -9.54 6.76 -24.98
C ASP A 86 -8.18 6.85 -25.69
N ARG A 87 -7.08 6.57 -24.95
CA ARG A 87 -5.73 6.46 -25.49
C ARG A 87 -5.42 5.04 -26.03
N GLY A 88 -6.43 4.16 -26.09
CA GLY A 88 -6.28 2.77 -26.52
C GLY A 88 -5.62 1.88 -25.47
N VAL A 89 -5.42 2.33 -24.22
CA VAL A 89 -4.93 1.48 -23.13
C VAL A 89 -5.96 0.40 -22.85
N ARG A 90 -5.52 -0.85 -22.86
CA ARG A 90 -6.38 -2.03 -22.66
C ARG A 90 -5.99 -2.74 -21.37
N VAL A 91 -6.93 -2.85 -20.45
CA VAL A 91 -6.77 -3.65 -19.23
C VAL A 91 -7.38 -5.01 -19.46
N GLN A 92 -6.54 -6.03 -19.44
CA GLN A 92 -6.95 -7.43 -19.45
C GLN A 92 -6.90 -7.95 -18.01
N THR A 93 -8.02 -8.44 -17.50
CA THR A 93 -8.08 -9.09 -16.21
C THR A 93 -8.11 -10.60 -16.36
N VAL A 94 -7.48 -11.30 -15.41
CA VAL A 94 -7.44 -12.76 -15.32
C VAL A 94 -7.58 -13.18 -13.85
N PRO A 95 -8.05 -14.41 -13.58
CA PRO A 95 -8.01 -14.94 -12.21
C PRO A 95 -6.60 -14.83 -11.61
N LEU A 96 -6.51 -14.53 -10.30
CA LEU A 96 -5.24 -14.29 -9.61
C LEU A 96 -4.25 -15.45 -9.79
N ASP A 97 -4.74 -16.69 -9.78
CA ASP A 97 -3.95 -17.91 -9.94
C ASP A 97 -3.38 -18.09 -11.35
N ARG A 98 -3.93 -17.37 -12.34
CA ARG A 98 -3.47 -17.37 -13.72
C ARG A 98 -2.60 -16.16 -14.07
N LEU A 99 -2.41 -15.22 -13.13
CA LEU A 99 -1.79 -13.93 -13.43
C LEU A 99 -0.34 -14.09 -13.91
N VAL A 100 0.49 -14.87 -13.20
CA VAL A 100 1.92 -15.04 -13.54
C VAL A 100 2.09 -15.70 -14.89
N GLU A 101 1.36 -16.77 -15.18
CA GLU A 101 1.43 -17.48 -16.47
C GLU A 101 0.85 -16.69 -17.66
N SER A 102 0.04 -15.66 -17.35
CA SER A 102 -0.54 -14.76 -18.35
C SER A 102 0.40 -13.62 -18.75
N ILE A 103 1.52 -13.43 -18.06
CA ILE A 103 2.57 -12.48 -18.46
C ILE A 103 3.27 -13.04 -19.72
N ARG A 104 3.08 -12.35 -20.85
CA ARG A 104 3.56 -12.78 -22.17
C ARG A 104 4.13 -11.61 -22.96
N PRO A 105 4.89 -11.85 -24.03
CA PRO A 105 5.32 -10.78 -24.92
C PRO A 105 4.15 -9.90 -25.38
N GLY A 106 4.35 -8.58 -25.30
CA GLY A 106 3.35 -7.58 -25.65
C GLY A 106 2.45 -7.13 -24.49
N VAL A 107 2.57 -7.70 -23.27
CA VAL A 107 2.07 -7.07 -22.05
C VAL A 107 3.02 -5.94 -21.68
N SER A 108 2.49 -4.72 -21.61
CA SER A 108 3.30 -3.52 -21.29
C SER A 108 3.57 -3.41 -19.80
N LEU A 109 2.57 -3.75 -18.97
CA LEU A 109 2.64 -3.66 -17.52
C LEU A 109 1.73 -4.73 -16.89
N VAL A 110 2.22 -5.36 -15.80
CA VAL A 110 1.39 -6.14 -14.89
C VAL A 110 1.15 -5.32 -13.62
N ALA A 111 -0.13 -5.18 -13.23
CA ALA A 111 -0.56 -4.42 -12.06
C ALA A 111 -1.34 -5.33 -11.10
N LEU A 112 -0.99 -5.31 -9.80
CA LEU A 112 -1.70 -6.09 -8.79
C LEU A 112 -1.54 -5.52 -7.40
N SER A 113 -2.47 -5.89 -6.50
CA SER A 113 -2.26 -5.80 -5.04
C SER A 113 -1.39 -6.97 -4.57
N ALA A 114 -0.32 -6.68 -3.82
CA ALA A 114 0.59 -7.71 -3.26
C ALA A 114 -0.15 -8.76 -2.42
N VAL A 115 -1.18 -8.29 -1.70
CA VAL A 115 -2.15 -9.10 -0.97
C VAL A 115 -3.54 -8.61 -1.37
N GLN A 116 -4.39 -9.50 -1.84
CA GLN A 116 -5.71 -9.13 -2.34
C GLN A 116 -6.60 -8.56 -1.24
N SER A 117 -7.23 -7.42 -1.51
CA SER A 117 -8.07 -6.74 -0.53
C SER A 117 -9.38 -7.48 -0.27
N ALA A 118 -9.85 -8.27 -1.22
CA ALA A 118 -11.09 -9.02 -1.12
C ALA A 118 -11.00 -10.14 -0.07
N ASP A 119 -9.95 -10.94 -0.14
CA ASP A 119 -9.85 -12.22 0.57
C ASP A 119 -8.49 -12.49 1.24
N GLY A 120 -7.50 -11.63 1.01
CA GLY A 120 -6.17 -11.79 1.56
C GLY A 120 -5.26 -12.74 0.79
N ARG A 121 -5.67 -13.27 -0.37
CA ARG A 121 -4.80 -14.13 -1.18
C ARG A 121 -3.56 -13.39 -1.70
N LEU A 122 -2.47 -14.11 -1.75
CA LEU A 122 -1.25 -13.73 -2.46
C LEU A 122 -1.23 -14.40 -3.84
N VAL A 123 -0.49 -13.82 -4.79
CA VAL A 123 -0.31 -14.45 -6.09
C VAL A 123 0.44 -15.79 -5.93
N PRO A 124 -0.03 -16.88 -6.53
CA PRO A 124 0.65 -18.18 -6.48
C PRO A 124 2.09 -18.12 -6.99
N GLY A 125 2.99 -18.78 -6.30
CA GLY A 125 4.43 -18.68 -6.54
C GLY A 125 5.09 -17.45 -5.92
N GLY A 126 4.28 -16.56 -5.34
CA GLY A 126 4.74 -15.35 -4.68
C GLY A 126 5.12 -14.21 -5.65
N LEU A 127 5.43 -13.09 -5.07
CA LEU A 127 5.83 -11.88 -5.79
C LEU A 127 7.15 -12.05 -6.57
N ASP A 128 8.00 -12.98 -6.13
CA ASP A 128 9.26 -13.30 -6.81
C ASP A 128 9.03 -13.98 -8.17
N ALA A 129 8.07 -14.89 -8.24
CA ALA A 129 7.68 -15.51 -9.51
C ALA A 129 7.12 -14.48 -10.49
N LEU A 130 6.29 -13.55 -9.99
CA LEU A 130 5.75 -12.46 -10.80
C LEU A 130 6.85 -11.53 -11.31
N ALA A 131 7.76 -11.08 -10.46
CA ALA A 131 8.88 -10.21 -10.85
C ALA A 131 9.78 -10.89 -11.90
N SER A 132 10.06 -12.19 -11.73
CA SER A 132 10.87 -12.98 -12.65
C SER A 132 10.17 -13.15 -14.01
N ALA A 133 8.88 -13.45 -14.02
CA ALA A 133 8.10 -13.57 -15.26
C ALA A 133 8.00 -12.22 -16.00
N ALA A 134 7.77 -11.13 -15.29
CA ALA A 134 7.74 -9.79 -15.87
C ALA A 134 9.09 -9.41 -16.50
N ALA A 135 10.19 -9.65 -15.80
CA ALA A 135 11.55 -9.40 -16.32
C ALA A 135 11.84 -10.23 -17.57
N ALA A 136 11.47 -11.52 -17.60
CA ALA A 136 11.68 -12.41 -18.74
C ALA A 136 10.98 -11.94 -20.02
N HIS A 137 9.89 -11.17 -19.90
CA HIS A 137 9.11 -10.66 -21.02
C HIS A 137 9.23 -9.15 -21.26
N GLY A 138 10.11 -8.46 -20.53
CA GLY A 138 10.27 -7.00 -20.61
C GLY A 138 9.02 -6.23 -20.20
N CYS A 139 8.19 -6.83 -19.34
CA CYS A 139 6.96 -6.25 -18.81
C CYS A 139 7.26 -5.40 -17.57
N LEU A 140 6.71 -4.18 -17.50
CA LEU A 140 6.79 -3.36 -16.32
C LEU A 140 5.92 -3.95 -15.18
N THR A 141 6.28 -3.63 -13.94
CA THR A 141 5.56 -4.08 -12.75
C THR A 141 5.04 -2.90 -11.94
N TYR A 142 3.76 -2.95 -11.56
CA TYR A 142 3.14 -2.06 -10.58
C TYR A 142 2.52 -2.88 -9.46
N VAL A 143 2.91 -2.62 -8.21
CA VAL A 143 2.42 -3.35 -7.04
C VAL A 143 1.82 -2.41 -6.01
N ASP A 144 0.54 -2.59 -5.68
CA ASP A 144 -0.07 -1.98 -4.49
C ASP A 144 0.23 -2.83 -3.26
N ALA A 145 1.09 -2.31 -2.40
CA ALA A 145 1.54 -2.98 -1.18
C ALA A 145 0.71 -2.59 0.07
N THR A 146 -0.41 -1.90 -0.10
CA THR A 146 -1.25 -1.39 1.01
C THR A 146 -1.75 -2.48 1.96
N GLN A 147 -1.95 -3.70 1.47
CA GLN A 147 -2.38 -4.82 2.29
C GLN A 147 -1.22 -5.72 2.74
N ALA A 148 0.02 -5.37 2.39
CA ALA A 148 1.21 -6.15 2.65
C ALA A 148 2.17 -5.48 3.65
N VAL A 149 2.61 -4.24 3.35
CA VAL A 149 3.62 -3.55 4.16
C VAL A 149 3.06 -3.21 5.53
N GLY A 150 3.79 -3.64 6.55
CA GLY A 150 3.43 -3.54 7.96
C GLY A 150 3.29 -4.90 8.65
N TRP A 151 3.03 -5.98 7.89
CA TRP A 151 3.00 -7.34 8.42
C TRP A 151 3.76 -8.35 7.56
N LEU A 152 3.76 -8.19 6.23
CA LEU A 152 4.46 -9.07 5.29
C LEU A 152 5.84 -8.48 4.98
N PRO A 153 6.95 -9.24 5.13
CA PRO A 153 8.25 -8.84 4.63
C PRO A 153 8.16 -8.52 3.13
N PHE A 154 8.59 -7.32 2.74
CA PHE A 154 8.39 -6.82 1.39
C PHE A 154 9.62 -6.06 0.88
N ASP A 155 10.15 -6.47 -0.26
CA ASP A 155 11.25 -5.78 -0.95
C ASP A 155 10.71 -5.04 -2.17
N ALA A 156 10.53 -3.72 -2.05
CA ALA A 156 10.04 -2.88 -3.13
C ALA A 156 11.06 -2.72 -4.27
N GLY A 157 12.34 -2.97 -4.02
CA GLY A 157 13.41 -2.88 -5.02
C GLY A 157 13.28 -3.87 -6.17
N ARG A 158 12.45 -4.89 -6.01
CA ARG A 158 12.17 -5.90 -7.04
C ARG A 158 11.23 -5.44 -8.15
N PHE A 159 10.47 -4.35 -7.92
CA PHE A 159 9.43 -3.87 -8.82
C PHE A 159 9.79 -2.53 -9.44
N ASP A 160 9.20 -2.22 -10.60
CA ASP A 160 9.41 -0.92 -11.24
C ASP A 160 8.69 0.19 -10.49
N PHE A 161 7.45 -0.07 -10.04
CA PHE A 161 6.61 0.86 -9.29
C PHE A 161 5.90 0.15 -8.15
N VAL A 162 5.90 0.76 -6.98
CA VAL A 162 5.13 0.30 -5.81
C VAL A 162 4.38 1.46 -5.21
N SER A 163 3.18 1.23 -4.70
CA SER A 163 2.45 2.18 -3.88
C SER A 163 1.97 1.56 -2.58
N CYS A 164 1.81 2.36 -1.54
CA CYS A 164 1.33 1.90 -0.26
C CYS A 164 0.58 3.03 0.46
N ALA A 165 -0.71 2.85 0.75
CA ALA A 165 -1.43 3.73 1.66
C ALA A 165 -1.15 3.34 3.11
N ALA A 166 -0.87 4.34 3.96
CA ALA A 166 -0.35 4.07 5.30
C ALA A 166 -1.43 3.78 6.36
N TYR A 167 -2.72 4.01 6.06
CA TYR A 167 -3.80 3.94 7.04
C TYR A 167 -4.33 2.53 7.37
N LYS A 168 -3.68 1.49 6.84
CA LYS A 168 -4.03 0.09 7.14
C LYS A 168 -2.97 -0.53 8.05
N TRP A 169 -2.12 -1.38 7.50
CA TRP A 169 -1.12 -2.12 8.23
C TRP A 169 0.05 -1.28 8.76
N LEU A 170 0.22 -0.06 8.24
CA LEU A 170 1.15 0.92 8.79
C LEU A 170 0.56 1.75 9.94
N VAL A 171 -0.68 1.45 10.37
CA VAL A 171 -1.39 2.05 11.52
C VAL A 171 -1.35 3.58 11.56
N SER A 172 -1.21 4.21 10.40
CA SER A 172 -1.10 5.67 10.27
C SER A 172 -2.46 6.33 10.06
N PRO A 173 -2.58 7.63 10.28
CA PRO A 173 -3.77 8.37 9.89
C PRO A 173 -4.05 8.27 8.38
N ARG A 174 -5.33 8.36 8.00
CA ARG A 174 -5.71 8.45 6.60
C ARG A 174 -5.21 9.76 6.00
N GLY A 175 -4.76 9.73 4.75
CA GLY A 175 -4.24 10.89 4.02
C GLY A 175 -2.73 10.87 3.83
N THR A 176 -2.08 9.75 4.15
CA THR A 176 -0.68 9.52 3.85
C THR A 176 -0.50 8.25 3.01
N ALA A 177 0.37 8.33 2.02
CA ALA A 177 0.74 7.23 1.15
C ALA A 177 2.17 7.43 0.63
N PHE A 178 2.77 6.33 0.22
CA PHE A 178 4.11 6.29 -0.34
C PHE A 178 4.08 5.67 -1.74
N GLY A 179 4.92 6.20 -2.62
CA GLY A 179 5.24 5.62 -3.92
C GLY A 179 6.72 5.25 -3.98
N VAL A 180 7.06 4.09 -4.51
CA VAL A 180 8.46 3.70 -4.77
C VAL A 180 8.65 3.58 -6.27
N VAL A 181 9.74 4.14 -6.75
CA VAL A 181 10.09 4.12 -8.17
C VAL A 181 11.50 3.58 -8.33
N ARG A 182 11.67 2.61 -9.23
CA ARG A 182 12.99 2.15 -9.63
C ARG A 182 13.73 3.29 -10.35
N PRO A 183 14.98 3.59 -10.03
CA PRO A 183 15.69 4.75 -10.61
C PRO A 183 15.65 4.83 -12.13
N GLU A 184 15.80 3.68 -12.80
CA GLU A 184 15.80 3.59 -14.26
C GLU A 184 14.41 3.88 -14.88
N ARG A 185 13.37 3.94 -14.05
CA ARG A 185 11.99 4.22 -14.44
C ARG A 185 11.51 5.62 -14.08
N LEU A 186 12.31 6.38 -13.33
CA LEU A 186 11.90 7.68 -12.86
C LEU A 186 11.57 8.66 -14.00
N GLU A 187 12.35 8.65 -15.06
CA GLU A 187 12.12 9.53 -16.22
C GLU A 187 10.91 9.13 -17.08
N LEU A 188 10.34 7.93 -16.89
CA LEU A 188 9.07 7.55 -17.50
C LEU A 188 7.89 8.30 -16.88
N LEU A 189 8.02 8.67 -15.58
CA LEU A 189 6.92 9.28 -14.84
C LEU A 189 6.95 10.80 -15.00
N ARG A 190 5.98 11.34 -15.72
CA ARG A 190 5.73 12.77 -15.74
C ARG A 190 4.96 13.16 -14.47
N PRO A 191 5.45 14.08 -13.62
CA PRO A 191 4.69 14.60 -12.51
C PRO A 191 3.40 15.26 -13.02
N LEU A 192 2.24 14.78 -12.56
CA LEU A 192 0.93 15.32 -12.97
C LEU A 192 0.48 16.49 -12.09
N PHE A 193 0.94 16.51 -10.84
CA PHE A 193 0.53 17.50 -9.84
C PHE A 193 1.75 18.15 -9.16
N PRO A 194 2.78 18.57 -9.92
CA PRO A 194 3.99 19.12 -9.31
C PRO A 194 3.67 20.49 -8.70
N GLY A 195 3.88 20.60 -7.40
CA GLY A 195 3.83 21.84 -6.65
C GLY A 195 5.23 22.19 -6.14
N TRP A 196 5.29 23.15 -5.22
CA TRP A 196 6.53 23.57 -4.58
C TRP A 196 7.28 22.40 -3.89
N TYR A 197 6.52 21.43 -3.34
CA TYR A 197 7.08 20.30 -2.59
C TYR A 197 7.79 19.27 -3.47
N ALA A 198 7.46 19.25 -4.77
CA ALA A 198 8.18 18.44 -5.77
C ALA A 198 9.47 19.08 -6.27
N GLY A 199 9.80 20.29 -5.78
CA GLY A 199 10.98 21.03 -6.16
C GLY A 199 12.29 20.43 -5.68
N GLU A 200 13.40 20.78 -6.33
CA GLU A 200 14.76 20.38 -5.94
C GLU A 200 15.03 20.77 -4.48
N ASP A 201 14.71 22.01 -4.14
CA ASP A 201 14.58 22.52 -2.78
C ASP A 201 13.16 23.08 -2.62
N PRO A 202 12.29 22.47 -1.81
CA PRO A 202 10.92 22.93 -1.65
C PRO A 202 10.82 24.40 -1.24
N TRP A 203 11.64 24.86 -0.31
CA TRP A 203 11.57 26.20 0.26
C TRP A 203 11.97 27.30 -0.71
N THR A 204 12.86 27.02 -1.65
CA THR A 204 13.23 27.94 -2.72
C THR A 204 12.40 27.77 -3.99
N SER A 205 11.54 26.75 -4.04
CA SER A 205 10.66 26.44 -5.19
C SER A 205 9.23 26.94 -5.03
N ILE A 206 8.92 27.73 -3.99
CA ILE A 206 7.57 28.18 -3.66
C ILE A 206 6.98 29.08 -4.76
N TYR A 207 7.80 29.92 -5.40
CA TYR A 207 7.32 30.91 -6.35
C TYR A 207 8.03 30.86 -7.70
N GLY A 208 7.26 31.15 -8.74
CA GLY A 208 7.74 31.50 -10.07
C GLY A 208 8.29 30.34 -10.89
N ALA A 209 8.54 30.63 -12.17
CA ALA A 209 9.23 29.77 -13.11
C ALA A 209 10.76 29.95 -12.98
N PRO A 210 11.56 29.03 -13.54
CA PRO A 210 11.21 27.83 -14.28
C PRO A 210 10.83 26.65 -13.36
N LEU A 211 10.29 25.55 -13.95
CA LEU A 211 10.08 24.29 -13.23
C LEU A 211 11.40 23.70 -12.77
N ARG A 212 11.57 23.52 -11.47
CA ARG A 212 12.79 23.03 -10.80
C ARG A 212 12.49 21.78 -9.99
N LEU A 213 12.30 20.65 -10.67
CA LEU A 213 11.98 19.39 -10.02
C LEU A 213 13.19 18.75 -9.31
N ALA A 214 12.93 18.03 -8.23
CA ALA A 214 13.91 17.15 -7.61
C ALA A 214 14.44 16.11 -8.61
N LYS A 215 15.67 15.66 -8.40
CA LYS A 215 16.35 14.68 -9.27
C LYS A 215 16.03 13.23 -8.90
N ASP A 216 15.37 13.04 -7.78
CA ASP A 216 14.96 11.76 -7.20
C ASP A 216 13.40 11.61 -7.22
N ALA A 217 12.88 10.59 -6.55
CA ALA A 217 11.44 10.32 -6.52
C ALA A 217 10.64 11.46 -5.87
N ARG A 218 11.26 12.38 -5.12
CA ARG A 218 10.58 13.56 -4.55
C ARG A 218 9.97 14.45 -5.63
N ARG A 219 10.44 14.37 -6.87
CA ARG A 219 9.80 15.09 -8.00
C ARG A 219 8.32 14.74 -8.22
N LEU A 220 7.87 13.62 -7.63
CA LEU A 220 6.50 13.13 -7.67
C LEU A 220 5.70 13.47 -6.40
N ASP A 221 6.33 14.12 -5.43
CA ASP A 221 5.70 14.50 -4.18
C ASP A 221 4.58 15.50 -4.42
N ILE A 222 3.54 15.38 -3.60
CA ILE A 222 2.52 16.41 -3.47
C ILE A 222 2.65 17.10 -2.12
N SER A 223 2.11 18.32 -2.00
CA SER A 223 2.12 19.05 -0.74
C SER A 223 1.49 18.21 0.38
N PRO A 224 2.21 17.94 1.49
CA PRO A 224 1.81 16.97 2.48
C PRO A 224 0.65 17.47 3.38
N ALA A 225 -0.25 16.59 3.75
CA ALA A 225 -1.28 16.81 4.76
C ALA A 225 -0.65 16.72 6.17
N TRP A 226 -0.02 17.76 6.64
CA TRP A 226 0.91 17.81 7.76
C TRP A 226 0.43 17.09 9.03
N LEU A 227 -0.80 17.33 9.48
CA LEU A 227 -1.34 16.65 10.67
C LEU A 227 -1.35 15.14 10.55
N ALA A 228 -1.64 14.61 9.34
CA ALA A 228 -1.59 13.16 9.11
C ALA A 228 -0.16 12.63 9.23
N TRP A 229 0.84 13.40 8.78
CA TRP A 229 2.25 13.02 8.90
C TRP A 229 2.76 13.03 10.33
N ALA A 230 2.23 13.92 11.20
CA ALA A 230 2.54 13.91 12.63
C ALA A 230 2.19 12.56 13.29
N GLY A 231 1.05 11.96 12.91
CA GLY A 231 0.66 10.64 13.39
C GLY A 231 1.39 9.47 12.69
N THR A 232 1.87 9.68 11.46
CA THR A 232 2.51 8.62 10.67
C THR A 232 3.89 8.25 11.20
N VAL A 233 4.69 9.22 11.63
CA VAL A 233 6.06 8.96 12.12
C VAL A 233 6.07 7.99 13.30
N PRO A 234 5.37 8.22 14.43
CA PRO A 234 5.40 7.30 15.56
C PRO A 234 4.78 5.93 15.25
N ALA A 235 3.86 5.85 14.28
CA ALA A 235 3.34 4.58 13.81
C ALA A 235 4.42 3.76 13.09
N LEU A 236 5.20 4.38 12.21
CA LEU A 236 6.32 3.71 11.51
C LEU A 236 7.47 3.37 12.47
N ASP A 237 7.76 4.23 13.46
CA ASP A 237 8.76 3.95 14.49
C ASP A 237 8.39 2.70 15.30
N LEU A 238 7.12 2.53 15.68
CA LEU A 238 6.63 1.35 16.37
C LEU A 238 6.83 0.07 15.52
N LEU A 239 6.49 0.11 14.23
CA LEU A 239 6.65 -1.05 13.35
C LEU A 239 8.13 -1.42 13.18
N GLU A 240 9.03 -0.43 13.13
CA GLU A 240 10.46 -0.66 13.05
C GLU A 240 11.00 -1.25 14.36
N GLU A 241 10.56 -0.74 15.52
CA GLU A 241 10.94 -1.22 16.86
C GLU A 241 10.52 -2.66 17.08
N VAL A 242 9.29 -3.02 16.75
CA VAL A 242 8.79 -4.41 16.87
C VAL A 242 9.43 -5.32 15.82
N GLY A 243 9.68 -4.81 14.63
CA GLY A 243 10.28 -5.51 13.51
C GLY A 243 9.30 -6.36 12.71
N ILE A 244 9.29 -6.15 11.38
CA ILE A 244 8.32 -6.79 10.46
C ILE A 244 8.34 -8.31 10.53
N ALA A 245 9.51 -8.94 10.75
CA ALA A 245 9.59 -10.39 10.87
C ALA A 245 8.88 -10.93 12.14
N ALA A 246 8.90 -10.17 13.23
CA ALA A 246 8.18 -10.52 14.45
C ALA A 246 6.66 -10.33 14.25
N ILE A 247 6.24 -9.20 13.67
CA ILE A 247 4.84 -8.92 13.32
C ILE A 247 4.31 -10.00 12.39
N HIS A 248 5.05 -10.35 11.35
CA HIS A 248 4.65 -11.40 10.39
C HIS A 248 4.38 -12.74 11.09
N ARG A 249 5.29 -13.20 11.95
CA ARG A 249 5.10 -14.46 12.67
C ARG A 249 3.89 -14.41 13.61
N HIS A 250 3.69 -13.30 14.28
CA HIS A 250 2.57 -13.07 15.18
C HIS A 250 1.23 -13.08 14.44
N ASP A 251 1.09 -12.23 13.44
CA ASP A 251 -0.15 -12.02 12.69
C ASP A 251 -0.56 -13.28 11.94
N LEU A 252 0.41 -13.92 11.25
CA LEU A 252 0.18 -15.18 10.55
C LEU A 252 -0.12 -16.33 11.53
N GLY A 253 0.52 -16.32 12.71
CA GLY A 253 0.25 -17.28 13.78
C GLY A 253 -1.19 -17.23 14.26
N LEU A 254 -1.70 -16.03 14.56
CA LEU A 254 -3.10 -15.82 14.97
C LEU A 254 -4.09 -16.20 13.86
N ALA A 255 -3.81 -15.77 12.62
CA ALA A 255 -4.63 -16.13 11.48
C ALA A 255 -4.72 -17.64 11.27
N ASN A 256 -3.61 -18.36 11.42
CA ASN A 256 -3.58 -19.81 11.29
C ASN A 256 -4.22 -20.54 12.48
N LYS A 257 -4.17 -19.99 13.68
CA LYS A 257 -4.95 -20.50 14.83
C LYS A 257 -6.44 -20.40 14.57
N LEU A 258 -6.90 -19.25 14.01
CA LEU A 258 -8.30 -19.12 13.63
C LEU A 258 -8.70 -20.14 12.53
N ARG A 259 -7.86 -20.30 11.49
CA ARG A 259 -8.12 -21.32 10.44
C ARG A 259 -8.25 -22.72 11.03
N GLU A 260 -7.37 -23.09 11.94
CA GLU A 260 -7.42 -24.39 12.62
C GLU A 260 -8.73 -24.59 13.40
N ARG A 261 -9.18 -23.57 14.17
CA ARG A 261 -10.47 -23.61 14.87
C ARG A 261 -11.65 -23.80 13.91
N LEU A 262 -11.56 -23.24 12.71
CA LEU A 262 -12.58 -23.31 11.67
C LEU A 262 -12.47 -24.56 10.77
N GLY A 263 -11.53 -25.46 11.01
CA GLY A 263 -11.28 -26.60 10.13
C GLY A 263 -10.78 -26.23 8.73
N LEU A 264 -10.21 -25.02 8.56
CA LEU A 264 -9.67 -24.53 7.31
C LEU A 264 -8.17 -24.89 7.19
N PRO A 265 -7.67 -25.06 5.97
CA PRO A 265 -6.24 -25.28 5.76
C PRO A 265 -5.42 -24.08 6.24
N ARG A 266 -4.17 -24.32 6.68
CA ARG A 266 -3.23 -23.24 6.97
C ARG A 266 -2.97 -22.42 5.71
N GLY A 267 -2.72 -21.12 5.88
CA GLY A 267 -2.44 -20.19 4.78
C GLY A 267 -1.27 -19.28 5.12
N ASP A 268 -0.91 -18.45 4.16
CA ASP A 268 0.21 -17.52 4.17
C ASP A 268 -0.20 -16.04 4.38
N SER A 269 -1.48 -15.80 4.68
CA SER A 269 -2.05 -14.47 4.88
C SER A 269 -2.51 -14.25 6.31
N ALA A 270 -2.23 -13.06 6.85
CA ALA A 270 -2.79 -12.55 8.10
C ALA A 270 -4.30 -12.20 7.99
N ILE A 271 -4.85 -12.27 6.78
CA ILE A 271 -6.27 -12.07 6.49
C ILE A 271 -6.94 -13.44 6.35
N VAL A 272 -8.09 -13.61 7.02
CA VAL A 272 -8.91 -14.83 6.96
C VAL A 272 -10.30 -14.43 6.49
N THR A 273 -10.84 -15.16 5.51
CA THR A 273 -12.21 -15.00 5.05
C THR A 273 -13.05 -16.20 5.46
N VAL A 274 -14.28 -15.93 5.88
CA VAL A 274 -15.27 -16.95 6.25
C VAL A 274 -16.57 -16.69 5.53
N SER A 275 -17.43 -17.72 5.42
CA SER A 275 -18.76 -17.55 4.82
C SER A 275 -19.51 -16.40 5.46
N ALA A 276 -20.25 -15.66 4.64
CA ALA A 276 -21.08 -14.55 5.11
C ALA A 276 -22.42 -15.00 5.70
N ASP A 277 -22.65 -16.30 5.91
CA ASP A 277 -23.89 -16.81 6.52
C ASP A 277 -24.12 -16.17 7.89
N GLY A 278 -25.20 -15.40 8.00
CA GLY A 278 -25.44 -14.53 9.16
C GLY A 278 -24.66 -13.21 9.16
N GLY A 279 -23.77 -12.97 8.18
CA GLY A 279 -23.09 -11.69 7.93
C GLY A 279 -22.34 -11.14 9.14
N LEU A 280 -22.28 -9.80 9.24
CA LEU A 280 -21.71 -9.10 10.39
C LEU A 280 -22.57 -9.18 11.67
N GLU A 281 -23.81 -9.66 11.56
CA GLU A 281 -24.74 -9.81 12.71
C GLU A 281 -24.13 -10.70 13.80
N ARG A 282 -23.37 -11.75 13.41
CA ARG A 282 -22.68 -12.65 14.35
C ARG A 282 -21.69 -11.94 15.27
N PHE A 283 -21.19 -10.78 14.86
CA PHE A 283 -20.24 -9.98 15.61
C PHE A 283 -20.89 -8.78 16.32
N ARG A 284 -22.22 -8.59 16.17
CA ARG A 284 -22.96 -7.56 16.90
C ARG A 284 -22.99 -7.86 18.40
N GLY A 285 -22.67 -6.84 19.21
CA GLY A 285 -22.62 -6.95 20.68
C GLY A 285 -21.29 -7.40 21.27
N GLY A 286 -20.28 -7.69 20.42
CA GLY A 286 -18.90 -7.91 20.82
C GLY A 286 -17.97 -6.79 20.33
N ASP A 287 -16.76 -6.74 20.88
CA ASP A 287 -15.71 -5.77 20.46
C ASP A 287 -15.00 -6.18 19.15
N ILE A 288 -15.63 -7.06 18.33
CA ILE A 288 -15.06 -7.56 17.09
C ILE A 288 -15.45 -6.63 15.94
N ARG A 289 -14.44 -6.08 15.28
CA ARG A 289 -14.58 -5.28 14.06
C ARG A 289 -14.22 -6.13 12.85
N ALA A 290 -15.18 -6.50 12.06
CA ALA A 290 -15.03 -7.26 10.81
C ALA A 290 -15.58 -6.46 9.62
N SER A 291 -15.30 -6.90 8.41
CA SER A 291 -15.83 -6.29 7.20
C SER A 291 -16.32 -7.35 6.21
N VAL A 292 -17.38 -7.05 5.47
CA VAL A 292 -17.79 -7.88 4.32
C VAL A 292 -17.06 -7.40 3.07
N ARG A 293 -16.44 -8.32 2.35
CA ARG A 293 -15.77 -8.10 1.08
C ARG A 293 -16.05 -9.26 0.14
N ALA A 294 -16.34 -8.97 -1.12
CA ALA A 294 -16.64 -9.98 -2.14
C ALA A 294 -17.62 -11.08 -1.64
N GLY A 295 -18.63 -10.69 -0.86
CA GLY A 295 -19.63 -11.62 -0.31
C GLY A 295 -19.17 -12.49 0.87
N ALA A 296 -17.95 -12.31 1.39
CA ALA A 296 -17.43 -13.03 2.56
C ALA A 296 -17.12 -12.08 3.71
N VAL A 297 -17.18 -12.55 4.94
CA VAL A 297 -16.66 -11.82 6.11
C VAL A 297 -15.15 -11.94 6.13
N ARG A 298 -14.49 -10.80 6.14
CA ARG A 298 -13.03 -10.68 6.20
C ARG A 298 -12.59 -10.25 7.59
N LEU A 299 -11.70 -11.03 8.16
CA LEU A 299 -11.03 -10.84 9.43
C LEU A 299 -9.53 -10.63 9.17
N SER A 300 -8.87 -9.84 10.00
CA SER A 300 -7.43 -9.62 9.89
C SER A 300 -6.84 -9.45 11.29
N PHE A 301 -5.65 -10.01 11.47
CA PHE A 301 -4.91 -9.94 12.73
C PHE A 301 -3.69 -9.06 12.55
N HIS A 302 -3.42 -8.20 13.52
CA HIS A 302 -2.27 -7.33 13.51
C HIS A 302 -1.64 -7.28 14.92
N LEU A 303 -0.53 -6.58 15.07
CA LEU A 303 0.33 -6.54 16.25
C LEU A 303 -0.41 -6.33 17.60
N HIS A 304 -1.60 -5.74 17.58
CA HIS A 304 -2.41 -5.49 18.79
C HIS A 304 -3.38 -6.62 19.13
N ASN A 305 -3.55 -7.59 18.24
CA ASN A 305 -4.42 -8.74 18.49
C ASN A 305 -3.71 -9.82 19.30
N THR A 306 -4.49 -10.65 19.99
CA THR A 306 -4.04 -11.73 20.86
C THR A 306 -4.81 -13.02 20.59
N GLU A 307 -4.43 -14.10 21.27
CA GLU A 307 -5.17 -15.37 21.21
C GLU A 307 -6.60 -15.24 21.71
N SER A 308 -6.85 -14.33 22.68
CA SER A 308 -8.21 -14.08 23.16
C SER A 308 -9.12 -13.50 22.07
N ASP A 309 -8.57 -12.76 21.10
CA ASP A 309 -9.33 -12.28 19.93
C ASP A 309 -9.70 -13.45 18.99
N VAL A 310 -8.78 -14.39 18.80
CA VAL A 310 -9.06 -15.63 18.04
C VAL A 310 -10.19 -16.39 18.69
N ASP A 311 -10.15 -16.58 20.03
CA ASP A 311 -11.19 -17.28 20.79
C ASP A 311 -12.53 -16.53 20.74
N ALA A 312 -12.50 -15.20 20.78
CA ALA A 312 -13.72 -14.38 20.67
C ALA A 312 -14.38 -14.55 19.29
N VAL A 313 -13.57 -14.53 18.22
CA VAL A 313 -14.05 -14.75 16.85
C VAL A 313 -14.59 -16.17 16.69
N ALA A 314 -13.89 -17.19 17.18
CA ALA A 314 -14.32 -18.59 17.11
C ALA A 314 -15.68 -18.77 17.80
N ARG A 315 -15.85 -18.26 19.02
CA ARG A 315 -17.14 -18.29 19.73
C ARG A 315 -18.26 -17.59 18.95
N ALA A 316 -17.99 -16.41 18.37
CA ALA A 316 -18.96 -15.68 17.55
C ALA A 316 -19.39 -16.45 16.30
N LEU A 317 -18.50 -17.31 15.77
CA LEU A 317 -18.77 -18.19 14.64
C LEU A 317 -19.38 -19.54 15.04
N GLY A 318 -19.45 -19.84 16.33
CA GLY A 318 -20.08 -21.07 16.85
C GLY A 318 -19.15 -22.28 16.85
N VAL A 319 -17.82 -22.05 16.94
CA VAL A 319 -16.79 -23.09 17.00
C VAL A 319 -15.87 -22.91 18.19
#